data_383a31a02c81658c4fe9c5b814be5816
#
_entry.id   383a31a02c81658c4fe9c5b814be5816
#
_cell.length_a   1.000
_cell.length_b   1.000
_cell.length_c   1.000
_cell.angle_alpha   90.00
_cell.angle_beta   90.00
_cell.angle_gamma   90.00
#
_symmetry.space_group_name_H-M   'P 1'
#
loop_
_entity.id
_entity.type
_entity.pdbx_description
1 polymer ?
#
loop_
_entity_poly.entity_id
_entity_poly.type
_entity_poly.pdbx_seq_one_letter_code
_entity_poly.pdbx_strand_id
1 'polypeptide(L)'
;VELNPENTMNRRNFLKTGLAGTAVPALTGIGQFSLAETLSAWGSGTPEWAISDSRFTACQRFGEAAERAGLSHVAIAGDVTALWYRHLDPKWRKEPTIIAGMTARQPLFVLERLAWDRGMRVVLRVEHDWQADGSVSHSLQAPEHQLPGLTALFSGDADWNERFARLTANCSWNLARSPCGQSKTSAPSHIHNERPAALVSWIIAPSQRA
;
A
#
# COMPACT_ATOMS: atom_id res chain seq x y z
N VAL A 1 45.08 41.57 28.00
CA VAL A 1 44.30 41.09 26.85
C VAL A 1 43.29 40.12 27.37
N GLU A 2 42.05 40.58 27.60
CA GLU A 2 40.93 39.78 28.09
C GLU A 2 40.27 39.09 26.90
N LEU A 3 40.12 37.76 27.05
CA LEU A 3 39.35 36.90 26.14
C LEU A 3 37.90 36.85 26.62
N ASN A 4 36.98 37.25 25.75
CA ASN A 4 35.53 37.28 25.98
C ASN A 4 34.94 35.85 25.79
N PRO A 5 34.15 35.33 26.75
CA PRO A 5 33.55 34.01 26.63
C PRO A 5 32.20 34.02 25.88
N GLU A 6 32.15 33.26 24.83
CA GLU A 6 31.08 32.37 24.36
C GLU A 6 29.62 32.84 24.42
N ASN A 7 29.11 33.10 23.25
CA ASN A 7 27.68 33.17 22.97
C ASN A 7 27.15 31.73 22.65
N THR A 8 26.80 30.96 23.66
CA THR A 8 26.08 29.69 23.50
C THR A 8 24.62 29.97 23.25
N MET A 9 24.22 29.91 22.00
CA MET A 9 22.83 30.09 21.57
C MET A 9 22.01 28.85 22.04
N ASN A 10 21.26 29.01 23.12
CA ASN A 10 20.46 27.97 23.77
C ASN A 10 19.16 27.76 22.95
N ARG A 11 18.89 26.51 22.54
CA ARG A 11 17.72 26.11 21.74
C ARG A 11 16.36 26.55 22.30
N ARG A 12 16.29 26.89 23.59
CA ARG A 12 15.08 27.43 24.24
C ARG A 12 14.76 28.88 23.88
N ASN A 13 15.74 29.67 23.46
CA ASN A 13 15.52 31.09 23.12
C ASN A 13 15.05 31.29 21.69
N PHE A 14 15.27 30.32 20.80
CA PHE A 14 14.79 30.39 19.41
C PHE A 14 13.25 30.34 19.32
N LEU A 15 12.59 29.67 20.25
CA LEU A 15 11.11 29.52 20.25
C LEU A 15 10.35 30.71 20.87
N LYS A 16 11.02 31.66 21.50
CA LYS A 16 10.39 32.83 22.15
C LYS A 16 10.37 34.11 21.34
N THR A 17 11.12 34.18 20.25
CA THR A 17 11.28 35.40 19.43
C THR A 17 10.36 35.41 18.18
N GLY A 18 9.51 34.43 17.97
CA GLY A 18 8.66 34.27 16.78
C GLY A 18 7.24 34.87 16.86
N LEU A 19 6.92 35.66 17.89
CA LEU A 19 5.57 36.24 18.06
C LEU A 19 5.63 37.77 18.26
N ALA A 20 6.15 38.50 17.28
CA ALA A 20 5.91 39.94 17.20
C ALA A 20 5.55 40.30 15.75
N GLY A 21 4.30 40.77 15.60
CA GLY A 21 3.61 40.95 14.34
C GLY A 21 4.32 41.91 13.37
N THR A 22 4.32 41.50 12.12
CA THR A 22 4.36 42.38 10.97
C THR A 22 3.19 42.05 10.06
N ALA A 23 2.31 43.01 9.86
CA ALA A 23 1.24 42.95 8.88
C ALA A 23 1.87 42.85 7.49
N VAL A 24 1.64 41.73 6.80
CA VAL A 24 2.01 41.55 5.39
C VAL A 24 0.77 41.89 4.56
N PRO A 25 0.88 42.76 3.52
CA PRO A 25 -0.25 43.07 2.66
C PRO A 25 -0.71 41.85 1.90
N ALA A 26 -2.02 41.70 1.81
CA ALA A 26 -2.71 40.66 1.06
C ALA A 26 -2.30 40.69 -0.42
N LEU A 27 -1.50 39.72 -0.84
CA LEU A 27 -1.37 39.34 -2.26
C LEU A 27 -2.44 38.27 -2.50
N THR A 28 -3.56 38.69 -3.03
CA THR A 28 -4.61 37.87 -3.60
C THR A 28 -4.06 37.10 -4.78
N GLY A 29 -4.09 35.75 -4.72
CA GLY A 29 -4.01 34.95 -5.94
C GLY A 29 -2.90 33.91 -6.06
N ILE A 30 -2.42 33.30 -4.97
CA ILE A 30 -1.68 32.03 -5.05
C ILE A 30 -2.31 31.09 -4.03
N GLY A 31 -2.84 29.96 -4.54
CA GLY A 31 -3.57 28.99 -3.74
C GLY A 31 -2.83 28.63 -2.45
N GLN A 32 -3.54 28.73 -1.34
CA GLN A 32 -3.08 28.25 -0.04
C GLN A 32 -3.05 26.71 -0.09
N PHE A 33 -1.98 26.16 -0.62
CA PHE A 33 -1.66 24.78 -0.35
C PHE A 33 -1.25 24.68 1.13
N SER A 34 -2.13 24.17 1.97
CA SER A 34 -1.79 23.97 3.38
C SER A 34 -0.68 22.92 3.46
N LEU A 35 0.30 23.14 4.34
CA LEU A 35 1.35 22.15 4.64
C LEU A 35 0.75 20.78 5.00
N ALA A 36 -0.46 20.75 5.57
CA ALA A 36 -1.21 19.55 5.86
C ALA A 36 -1.68 18.82 4.60
N GLU A 37 -2.06 19.53 3.52
CA GLU A 37 -2.41 18.92 2.23
C GLU A 37 -1.19 18.35 1.51
N THR A 38 -0.04 19.04 1.58
CA THR A 38 1.21 18.52 1.01
C THR A 38 1.70 17.29 1.76
N LEU A 39 1.56 17.24 3.08
CA LEU A 39 1.92 16.07 3.90
C LEU A 39 0.93 14.90 3.74
N SER A 40 -0.35 15.18 3.44
CA SER A 40 -1.35 14.14 3.13
C SER A 40 -1.15 13.53 1.74
N ALA A 41 -0.66 14.30 0.78
CA ALA A 41 -0.42 13.85 -0.59
C ALA A 41 0.74 12.83 -0.69
N TRP A 42 1.63 12.79 0.28
CA TRP A 42 2.81 11.90 0.27
C TRP A 42 2.54 10.47 0.76
N GLY A 43 1.33 10.16 1.18
CA GLY A 43 1.00 8.84 1.73
C GLY A 43 -0.30 8.22 1.24
N SER A 44 -1.05 8.89 0.36
CA SER A 44 -2.30 8.38 -0.20
C SER A 44 -2.26 8.38 -1.71
N GLY A 45 -2.73 7.29 -2.32
CA GLY A 45 -2.81 7.18 -3.77
C GLY A 45 -3.44 5.86 -4.19
N THR A 46 -3.72 5.73 -5.48
CA THR A 46 -4.10 4.46 -6.08
C THR A 46 -2.85 3.68 -6.46
N PRO A 47 -2.88 2.34 -6.46
CA PRO A 47 -1.81 1.54 -7.02
C PRO A 47 -1.51 1.92 -8.47
N GLU A 48 -0.24 1.99 -8.79
CA GLU A 48 0.22 2.21 -10.18
C GLU A 48 0.32 0.87 -10.92
N TRP A 49 0.75 -0.17 -10.21
CA TRP A 49 0.96 -1.48 -10.79
C TRP A 49 0.21 -2.58 -10.04
N ALA A 50 -0.28 -3.55 -10.83
CA ALA A 50 -0.82 -4.82 -10.36
C ALA A 50 0.18 -5.94 -10.66
N ILE A 51 0.55 -6.72 -9.66
CA ILE A 51 1.49 -7.85 -9.78
C ILE A 51 0.71 -9.16 -9.62
N SER A 52 0.77 -10.05 -10.59
CA SER A 52 0.13 -11.36 -10.51
C SER A 52 1.11 -12.52 -10.68
N ASP A 53 0.85 -13.64 -10.01
CA ASP A 53 1.61 -14.86 -10.18
C ASP A 53 0.97 -15.73 -11.27
N SER A 54 1.59 -15.78 -12.44
CA SER A 54 1.06 -16.46 -13.62
C SER A 54 0.94 -17.99 -13.49
N ARG A 55 1.44 -18.56 -12.42
CA ARG A 55 1.31 -19.99 -12.14
C ARG A 55 -0.09 -20.39 -11.62
N PHE A 56 -0.92 -19.39 -11.23
CA PHE A 56 -2.22 -19.63 -10.58
C PHE A 56 -3.34 -18.87 -11.29
N THR A 57 -4.41 -19.59 -11.63
CA THR A 57 -5.57 -19.03 -12.34
C THR A 57 -6.24 -17.86 -11.58
N ALA A 58 -6.33 -17.96 -10.25
CA ALA A 58 -6.89 -16.88 -9.44
C ALA A 58 -6.07 -15.58 -9.57
N CYS A 59 -4.73 -15.69 -9.60
CA CYS A 59 -3.84 -14.56 -9.77
C CYS A 59 -3.89 -13.99 -11.21
N GLN A 60 -4.01 -14.85 -12.22
CA GLN A 60 -4.18 -14.43 -13.61
C GLN A 60 -5.46 -13.60 -13.79
N ARG A 61 -6.60 -14.09 -13.27
CA ARG A 61 -7.88 -13.35 -13.30
C ARG A 61 -7.79 -12.00 -12.60
N PHE A 62 -7.10 -11.93 -11.45
CA PHE A 62 -6.81 -10.67 -10.77
C PHE A 62 -6.02 -9.72 -11.69
N GLY A 63 -4.93 -10.19 -12.29
CA GLY A 63 -4.08 -9.40 -13.19
C GLY A 63 -4.83 -8.84 -14.39
N GLU A 64 -5.60 -9.69 -15.08
CA GLU A 64 -6.44 -9.31 -16.22
C GLU A 64 -7.52 -8.28 -15.83
N ALA A 65 -8.14 -8.46 -14.66
CA ALA A 65 -9.14 -7.51 -14.17
C ALA A 65 -8.52 -6.16 -13.76
N ALA A 66 -7.31 -6.18 -13.20
CA ALA A 66 -6.56 -4.98 -12.85
C ALA A 66 -6.16 -4.19 -14.11
N GLU A 67 -5.70 -4.87 -15.15
CA GLU A 67 -5.39 -4.26 -16.45
C GLU A 67 -6.63 -3.63 -17.09
N ARG A 68 -7.76 -4.35 -17.10
CA ARG A 68 -9.06 -3.80 -17.56
C ARG A 68 -9.53 -2.59 -16.75
N ALA A 69 -9.12 -2.50 -15.48
CA ALA A 69 -9.41 -1.36 -14.60
C ALA A 69 -8.39 -0.21 -14.74
N GLY A 70 -7.39 -0.33 -15.63
CA GLY A 70 -6.45 0.74 -15.97
C GLY A 70 -5.11 0.69 -15.22
N LEU A 71 -4.83 -0.35 -14.43
CA LEU A 71 -3.53 -0.52 -13.80
C LEU A 71 -2.51 -1.12 -14.78
N SER A 72 -1.24 -0.71 -14.66
CA SER A 72 -0.15 -1.39 -15.35
C SER A 72 0.03 -2.78 -14.74
N HIS A 73 -0.12 -3.84 -15.55
CA HIS A 73 -0.03 -5.21 -15.07
C HIS A 73 1.32 -5.86 -15.35
N VAL A 74 1.88 -6.53 -14.34
CA VAL A 74 3.11 -7.32 -14.45
C VAL A 74 2.87 -8.73 -13.93
N ALA A 75 3.02 -9.72 -14.81
CA ALA A 75 2.98 -11.13 -14.43
C ALA A 75 4.37 -11.63 -14.02
N ILE A 76 4.44 -12.34 -12.90
CA ILE A 76 5.64 -13.05 -12.44
C ILE A 76 5.37 -14.56 -12.45
N ALA A 77 6.42 -15.36 -12.54
CA ALA A 77 6.33 -16.83 -12.43
C ALA A 77 6.93 -17.30 -11.08
N GLY A 78 6.57 -16.63 -9.98
CA GLY A 78 7.04 -16.93 -8.63
C GLY A 78 8.36 -16.26 -8.24
N ASP A 79 9.12 -15.73 -9.19
CA ASP A 79 10.35 -14.99 -8.95
C ASP A 79 10.14 -13.49 -9.16
N VAL A 80 10.50 -12.70 -8.15
CA VAL A 80 10.38 -11.23 -8.14
C VAL A 80 11.68 -10.52 -8.51
N THR A 81 12.76 -11.24 -8.77
CA THR A 81 14.09 -10.68 -9.00
C THR A 81 14.11 -9.71 -10.18
N ALA A 82 13.56 -10.11 -11.31
CA ALA A 82 13.48 -9.26 -12.50
C ALA A 82 12.58 -8.03 -12.26
N LEU A 83 11.43 -8.23 -11.62
CA LEU A 83 10.51 -7.14 -11.22
C LEU A 83 11.22 -6.13 -10.32
N TRP A 84 11.96 -6.61 -9.32
CA TRP A 84 12.69 -5.73 -8.39
C TRP A 84 13.72 -4.88 -9.10
N TYR A 85 14.71 -5.51 -9.75
CA TYR A 85 15.85 -4.79 -10.31
C TYR A 85 15.50 -3.91 -11.51
N ARG A 86 14.54 -4.31 -12.33
CA ARG A 86 14.19 -3.57 -13.56
C ARG A 86 13.15 -2.47 -13.32
N HIS A 87 12.30 -2.63 -12.31
CA HIS A 87 11.12 -1.76 -12.14
C HIS A 87 11.04 -1.13 -10.75
N LEU A 88 10.91 -1.93 -9.69
CA LEU A 88 10.56 -1.39 -8.37
C LEU A 88 11.72 -0.61 -7.72
N ASP A 89 12.91 -1.17 -7.64
CA ASP A 89 14.04 -0.51 -6.98
C ASP A 89 14.42 0.83 -7.63
N PRO A 90 14.59 0.94 -8.96
CA PRO A 90 14.86 2.22 -9.61
C PRO A 90 13.74 3.24 -9.45
N LYS A 91 12.48 2.78 -9.48
CA LYS A 91 11.30 3.64 -9.30
C LYS A 91 11.21 4.15 -7.86
N TRP A 92 11.26 3.26 -6.87
CA TRP A 92 11.09 3.60 -5.46
C TRP A 92 12.24 4.39 -4.84
N ARG A 93 13.42 4.40 -5.47
CA ARG A 93 14.52 5.31 -5.11
C ARG A 93 14.19 6.76 -5.45
N LYS A 94 13.38 6.99 -6.49
CA LYS A 94 13.03 8.32 -6.98
C LYS A 94 11.70 8.77 -6.41
N GLU A 95 10.70 7.91 -6.54
CA GLU A 95 9.32 8.18 -6.19
C GLU A 95 8.64 6.89 -5.70
N PRO A 96 8.38 6.77 -4.40
CA PRO A 96 7.66 5.62 -3.86
C PRO A 96 6.22 5.59 -4.38
N THR A 97 5.87 4.55 -5.12
CA THR A 97 4.54 4.33 -5.68
C THR A 97 3.86 3.13 -5.06
N ILE A 98 2.55 3.19 -4.91
CA ILE A 98 1.76 2.09 -4.36
C ILE A 98 1.67 0.98 -5.41
N ILE A 99 1.77 -0.26 -4.96
CA ILE A 99 1.55 -1.44 -5.79
C ILE A 99 0.57 -2.39 -5.11
N ALA A 100 -0.20 -3.12 -5.91
CA ALA A 100 -1.08 -4.19 -5.45
C ALA A 100 -0.68 -5.51 -6.08
N GLY A 101 -1.06 -6.62 -5.47
CA GLY A 101 -0.78 -7.91 -6.08
C GLY A 101 -1.59 -9.06 -5.50
N MET A 102 -1.58 -10.15 -6.27
CA MET A 102 -2.05 -11.46 -5.87
C MET A 102 -1.02 -12.51 -6.31
N THR A 103 -0.39 -13.16 -5.33
CA THR A 103 0.75 -14.06 -5.56
C THR A 103 0.74 -15.23 -4.57
N ALA A 104 1.64 -16.19 -4.73
CA ALA A 104 2.00 -17.08 -3.63
C ALA A 104 2.66 -16.29 -2.49
N ARG A 105 2.77 -16.90 -1.30
CA ARG A 105 3.38 -16.25 -0.11
C ARG A 105 4.85 -15.90 -0.29
N GLN A 106 5.62 -16.75 -0.98
CA GLN A 106 7.06 -16.55 -1.14
C GLN A 106 7.41 -15.28 -1.92
N PRO A 107 6.81 -14.98 -3.10
CA PRO A 107 7.01 -13.71 -3.78
C PRO A 107 6.72 -12.50 -2.89
N LEU A 108 5.60 -12.50 -2.16
CA LEU A 108 5.29 -11.40 -1.25
C LEU A 108 6.32 -11.28 -0.14
N PHE A 109 6.76 -12.39 0.48
CA PHE A 109 7.77 -12.36 1.53
C PHE A 109 9.06 -11.67 1.06
N VAL A 110 9.53 -12.00 -0.14
CA VAL A 110 10.73 -11.37 -0.71
C VAL A 110 10.48 -9.89 -0.99
N LEU A 111 9.36 -9.55 -1.65
CA LEU A 111 9.01 -8.15 -1.93
C LEU A 111 8.88 -7.31 -0.66
N GLU A 112 8.28 -7.84 0.39
CA GLU A 112 8.12 -7.15 1.67
C GLU A 112 9.48 -6.79 2.29
N ARG A 113 10.46 -7.70 2.26
CA ARG A 113 11.81 -7.42 2.76
C ARG A 113 12.52 -6.33 1.95
N LEU A 114 12.45 -6.44 0.64
CA LEU A 114 13.04 -5.45 -0.27
C LEU A 114 12.34 -4.07 -0.15
N ALA A 115 11.03 -4.07 0.04
CA ALA A 115 10.22 -2.87 0.22
C ALA A 115 10.59 -2.10 1.49
N TRP A 116 10.95 -2.79 2.57
CA TRP A 116 11.35 -2.16 3.84
C TRP A 116 12.53 -1.22 3.66
N ASP A 117 13.53 -1.58 2.86
CA ASP A 117 14.70 -0.77 2.56
C ASP A 117 14.35 0.51 1.77
N ARG A 118 13.16 0.56 1.18
CA ARG A 118 12.62 1.71 0.44
C ARG A 118 11.54 2.48 1.20
N GLY A 119 11.36 2.19 2.49
CA GLY A 119 10.34 2.86 3.30
C GLY A 119 8.91 2.45 2.95
N MET A 120 8.74 1.31 2.26
CA MET A 120 7.44 0.77 1.88
C MET A 120 7.00 -0.32 2.85
N ARG A 121 5.67 -0.47 3.03
CA ARG A 121 5.09 -1.48 3.94
C ARG A 121 3.88 -2.16 3.30
N VAL A 122 3.65 -3.41 3.67
CA VAL A 122 2.38 -4.08 3.39
C VAL A 122 1.31 -3.45 4.28
N VAL A 123 0.32 -2.83 3.66
CA VAL A 123 -0.81 -2.14 4.33
C VAL A 123 -2.10 -2.96 4.29
N LEU A 124 -2.19 -3.90 3.36
CA LEU A 124 -3.24 -4.90 3.27
C LEU A 124 -2.61 -6.25 2.99
N ARG A 125 -3.05 -7.26 3.72
CA ARG A 125 -2.75 -8.68 3.47
C ARG A 125 -4.02 -9.48 3.62
N VAL A 126 -4.34 -10.30 2.62
CA VAL A 126 -5.45 -11.26 2.67
C VAL A 126 -4.92 -12.63 2.27
N GLU A 127 -4.88 -13.56 3.20
CA GLU A 127 -4.52 -14.94 2.93
C GLU A 127 -5.73 -15.73 2.45
N HIS A 128 -5.55 -16.56 1.44
CA HIS A 128 -6.59 -17.34 0.80
C HIS A 128 -6.28 -18.83 0.96
N ASP A 129 -7.13 -19.53 1.72
CA ASP A 129 -6.98 -20.95 2.00
C ASP A 129 -8.19 -21.72 1.44
N TRP A 130 -7.95 -22.58 0.43
CA TRP A 130 -8.99 -23.41 -0.17
C TRP A 130 -9.39 -24.54 0.76
N GLN A 131 -10.68 -24.67 1.00
CA GLN A 131 -11.26 -25.67 1.86
C GLN A 131 -11.70 -26.91 1.06
N ALA A 132 -11.86 -28.04 1.76
CA ALA A 132 -12.28 -29.30 1.13
C ALA A 132 -13.70 -29.26 0.55
N ASP A 133 -14.55 -28.36 1.04
CA ASP A 133 -15.93 -28.16 0.58
C ASP A 133 -16.03 -27.28 -0.68
N GLY A 134 -14.89 -26.85 -1.24
CA GLY A 134 -14.85 -25.98 -2.42
C GLY A 134 -14.99 -24.49 -2.11
N SER A 135 -15.06 -24.11 -0.86
CA SER A 135 -14.99 -22.70 -0.45
C SER A 135 -13.55 -22.21 -0.31
N VAL A 136 -13.37 -20.88 -0.24
CA VAL A 136 -12.11 -20.25 0.11
C VAL A 136 -12.28 -19.47 1.40
N SER A 137 -11.46 -19.76 2.40
CA SER A 137 -11.37 -18.97 3.62
C SER A 137 -10.40 -17.79 3.39
N HIS A 138 -10.81 -16.59 3.78
CA HIS A 138 -10.03 -15.38 3.68
C HIS A 138 -9.68 -14.85 5.07
N SER A 139 -8.38 -14.71 5.36
CA SER A 139 -7.87 -14.09 6.59
C SER A 139 -7.29 -12.72 6.26
N LEU A 140 -7.94 -11.66 6.74
CA LEU A 140 -7.65 -10.27 6.41
C LEU A 140 -6.82 -9.59 7.51
N GLN A 141 -5.83 -8.81 7.10
CA GLN A 141 -5.10 -7.85 7.94
C GLN A 141 -5.07 -6.51 7.21
N ALA A 142 -5.71 -5.50 7.78
CA ALA A 142 -5.84 -4.17 7.16
C ALA A 142 -6.08 -3.10 8.24
N PRO A 143 -6.00 -1.79 7.89
CA PRO A 143 -6.49 -0.74 8.76
C PRO A 143 -7.93 -0.99 9.19
N GLU A 144 -8.24 -0.85 10.48
CA GLU A 144 -9.55 -1.22 11.07
C GLU A 144 -10.74 -0.59 10.33
N HIS A 145 -10.60 0.67 9.90
CA HIS A 145 -11.67 1.37 9.19
C HIS A 145 -12.00 0.78 7.81
N GLN A 146 -11.09 0.01 7.21
CA GLN A 146 -11.29 -0.64 5.90
C GLN A 146 -11.83 -2.07 6.02
N LEU A 147 -11.67 -2.70 7.19
CA LEU A 147 -12.05 -4.11 7.39
C LEU A 147 -13.50 -4.43 7.05
N PRO A 148 -14.53 -3.61 7.41
CA PRO A 148 -15.91 -3.95 7.07
C PRO A 148 -16.14 -4.06 5.54
N GLY A 149 -15.62 -3.11 4.76
CA GLY A 149 -15.74 -3.11 3.30
C GLY A 149 -14.96 -4.26 2.65
N LEU A 150 -13.75 -4.54 3.14
CA LEU A 150 -12.93 -5.66 2.66
C LEU A 150 -13.58 -7.01 3.01
N THR A 151 -14.09 -7.17 4.24
CA THR A 151 -14.81 -8.39 4.65
C THR A 151 -16.01 -8.64 3.75
N ALA A 152 -16.82 -7.62 3.48
CA ALA A 152 -17.96 -7.72 2.56
C ALA A 152 -17.53 -8.10 1.13
N LEU A 153 -16.41 -7.57 0.64
CA LEU A 153 -15.86 -7.91 -0.67
C LEU A 153 -15.50 -9.41 -0.74
N PHE A 154 -14.81 -9.91 0.26
CA PHE A 154 -14.30 -11.29 0.28
C PHE A 154 -15.34 -12.31 0.77
N SER A 155 -16.47 -11.91 1.35
CA SER A 155 -17.58 -12.80 1.72
C SER A 155 -18.64 -12.96 0.63
N GLY A 156 -18.48 -12.32 -0.51
CA GLY A 156 -19.44 -12.33 -1.61
C GLY A 156 -19.31 -13.54 -2.53
N ASP A 157 -19.48 -13.26 -3.82
CA ASP A 157 -19.46 -14.28 -4.87
C ASP A 157 -18.05 -14.80 -5.18
N ALA A 158 -17.98 -15.81 -6.03
CA ALA A 158 -16.73 -16.48 -6.41
C ALA A 158 -15.77 -15.64 -7.26
N ASP A 159 -16.17 -14.45 -7.70
CA ASP A 159 -15.34 -13.48 -8.45
C ASP A 159 -14.60 -12.47 -7.56
N TRP A 160 -14.41 -12.79 -6.27
CA TRP A 160 -13.75 -11.94 -5.29
C TRP A 160 -12.37 -11.41 -5.74
N ASN A 161 -11.62 -12.21 -6.50
CA ASN A 161 -10.33 -11.83 -7.06
C ASN A 161 -10.44 -10.69 -8.08
N GLU A 162 -11.46 -10.71 -8.96
CA GLU A 162 -11.71 -9.61 -9.90
C GLU A 162 -12.25 -8.37 -9.19
N ARG A 163 -13.11 -8.56 -8.17
CA ARG A 163 -13.61 -7.45 -7.34
C ARG A 163 -12.48 -6.78 -6.57
N PHE A 164 -11.53 -7.57 -6.06
CA PHE A 164 -10.33 -7.03 -5.42
C PHE A 164 -9.50 -6.19 -6.40
N ALA A 165 -9.32 -6.65 -7.65
CA ALA A 165 -8.63 -5.87 -8.67
C ALA A 165 -9.32 -4.51 -8.94
N ARG A 166 -10.64 -4.52 -9.09
CA ARG A 166 -11.42 -3.27 -9.27
C ARG A 166 -11.33 -2.35 -8.05
N LEU A 167 -11.36 -2.90 -6.84
CA LEU A 167 -11.18 -2.12 -5.62
C LEU A 167 -9.81 -1.44 -5.59
N THR A 168 -8.74 -2.18 -5.90
CA THR A 168 -7.37 -1.63 -5.87
C THR A 168 -7.18 -0.48 -6.86
N ALA A 169 -7.81 -0.54 -8.03
CA ALA A 169 -7.74 0.50 -9.05
C ALA A 169 -8.50 1.79 -8.67
N ASN A 170 -9.54 1.68 -7.84
CA ASN A 170 -10.47 2.78 -7.57
C ASN A 170 -10.36 3.37 -6.16
N CYS A 171 -9.61 2.75 -5.25
CA CYS A 171 -9.48 3.21 -3.88
C CYS A 171 -8.10 3.80 -3.59
N SER A 172 -8.07 4.90 -2.87
CA SER A 172 -6.83 5.43 -2.30
C SER A 172 -6.39 4.60 -1.10
N TRP A 173 -5.11 4.28 -1.08
CA TRP A 173 -4.46 3.53 0.00
C TRP A 173 -3.47 4.43 0.71
N ASN A 174 -3.58 4.53 2.02
CA ASN A 174 -2.61 5.22 2.84
C ASN A 174 -2.36 4.42 4.13
N LEU A 175 -1.19 4.60 4.70
CA LEU A 175 -0.93 4.23 6.09
C LEU A 175 -1.45 5.33 7.01
N ALA A 176 -2.75 5.62 6.98
CA ALA A 176 -3.33 6.41 8.05
C ALA A 176 -2.94 5.74 9.38
N ARG A 177 -2.72 6.54 10.43
CA ARG A 177 -2.39 6.07 11.80
C ARG A 177 -3.51 5.24 12.43
N SER A 178 -4.21 4.46 11.63
CA SER A 178 -5.26 3.55 12.09
C SER A 178 -4.62 2.29 12.61
N PRO A 179 -5.05 1.78 13.76
CA PRO A 179 -4.64 0.47 14.21
C PRO A 179 -4.96 -0.56 13.14
N CYS A 180 -4.09 -1.56 13.03
CA CYS A 180 -4.30 -2.69 12.12
C CYS A 180 -5.18 -3.72 12.82
N GLY A 181 -6.31 -4.05 12.20
CA GLY A 181 -7.22 -5.08 12.69
C GLY A 181 -7.13 -6.35 11.85
N GLN A 182 -7.86 -7.38 12.30
CA GLN A 182 -7.98 -8.66 11.63
C GLN A 182 -9.45 -9.06 11.46
N SER A 183 -9.76 -9.75 10.36
CA SER A 183 -11.07 -10.33 10.10
C SER A 183 -10.93 -11.66 9.38
N LYS A 184 -11.94 -12.53 9.49
CA LYS A 184 -12.05 -13.76 8.72
C LYS A 184 -13.40 -13.84 8.04
N THR A 185 -13.41 -14.34 6.82
CA THR A 185 -14.63 -14.60 6.05
C THR A 185 -14.40 -15.75 5.08
N SER A 186 -15.43 -16.20 4.39
CA SER A 186 -15.32 -17.21 3.35
C SER A 186 -16.22 -16.88 2.17
N ALA A 187 -15.85 -17.37 0.99
CA ALA A 187 -16.62 -17.25 -0.24
C ALA A 187 -16.62 -18.57 -1.02
N PRO A 188 -17.61 -18.81 -1.88
CA PRO A 188 -17.55 -19.88 -2.87
C PRO A 188 -16.35 -19.73 -3.79
N SER A 189 -15.82 -20.81 -4.33
CA SER A 189 -14.77 -20.77 -5.35
C SER A 189 -15.22 -21.55 -6.58
N HIS A 190 -15.06 -20.92 -7.75
CA HIS A 190 -15.22 -21.63 -9.05
C HIS A 190 -13.91 -22.29 -9.53
N ILE A 191 -12.85 -22.19 -8.73
CA ILE A 191 -11.53 -22.73 -9.07
C ILE A 191 -11.38 -24.07 -8.35
N HIS A 192 -12.02 -25.12 -8.89
CA HIS A 192 -12.10 -26.42 -8.25
C HIS A 192 -10.83 -27.28 -8.36
N ASN A 193 -9.94 -27.00 -9.30
CA ASN A 193 -8.80 -27.88 -9.62
C ASN A 193 -7.45 -27.39 -9.10
N GLU A 194 -7.38 -26.18 -8.57
CA GLU A 194 -6.16 -25.67 -8.01
C GLU A 194 -6.17 -25.83 -6.50
N ARG A 195 -5.31 -26.72 -5.98
CA ARG A 195 -4.81 -26.58 -4.61
C ARG A 195 -3.56 -25.72 -4.68
N PRO A 196 -3.69 -24.39 -4.76
CA PRO A 196 -2.51 -23.54 -4.81
C PRO A 196 -1.83 -23.61 -3.45
N ALA A 197 -0.53 -23.57 -3.48
CA ALA A 197 0.22 -23.09 -2.35
C ALA A 197 -0.45 -21.80 -1.89
N ALA A 198 -0.69 -21.63 -0.57
CA ALA A 198 -1.45 -20.52 -0.01
C ALA A 198 -1.21 -19.21 -0.76
N LEU A 199 -2.26 -18.69 -1.41
CA LEU A 199 -2.21 -17.44 -2.15
C LEU A 199 -2.44 -16.27 -1.19
N VAL A 200 -1.95 -15.11 -1.59
CA VAL A 200 -2.11 -13.89 -0.81
C VAL A 200 -2.39 -12.70 -1.72
N SER A 201 -3.44 -11.94 -1.40
CA SER A 201 -3.69 -10.61 -1.96
C SER A 201 -3.07 -9.56 -1.05
N TRP A 202 -2.46 -8.53 -1.64
CA TRP A 202 -1.71 -7.57 -0.85
C TRP A 202 -1.63 -6.19 -1.52
N ILE A 203 -1.39 -5.17 -0.69
CA ILE A 203 -1.03 -3.82 -1.13
C ILE A 203 0.21 -3.39 -0.36
N ILE A 204 1.18 -2.85 -1.08
CA ILE A 204 2.38 -2.22 -0.53
C ILE A 204 2.30 -0.72 -0.82
N ALA A 205 2.43 0.08 0.23
CA ALA A 205 2.37 1.53 0.18
C ALA A 205 3.50 2.18 0.98
N PRO A 206 3.82 3.46 0.74
CA PRO A 206 4.81 4.20 1.54
C PRO A 206 4.44 4.19 3.02
N SER A 207 5.43 3.92 3.90
CA SER A 207 5.24 4.10 5.34
C SER A 207 5.30 5.58 5.66
N GLN A 208 4.33 6.09 6.42
CA GLN A 208 4.50 7.40 7.03
C GLN A 208 5.68 7.32 8.00
N ARG A 209 6.74 8.09 7.73
CA ARG A 209 7.80 8.26 8.72
C ARG A 209 7.21 9.04 9.90
N ALA A 210 7.34 8.46 11.10
CA ALA A 210 7.03 9.14 12.36
C ALA A 210 7.96 10.34 12.56
#